data_c23fa1a0c6d98e2aa8c66a2fd379c2a6
#
_entry.id   c23fa1a0c6d98e2aa8c66a2fd379c2a6
#
_cell.length_a   1.000
_cell.length_b   1.000
_cell.length_c   1.000
_cell.angle_alpha   90.00
_cell.angle_beta   90.00
_cell.angle_gamma   90.00
#
_symmetry.space_group_name_H-M   'P 1'
#
loop_
_entity.id
_entity.type
_entity.pdbx_description
1 polymer ?
#
loop_
_entity_poly.entity_id
_entity_poly.type
_entity_poly.pdbx_seq_one_letter_code
_entity_poly.pdbx_strand_id
1 'polypeptide(L)'
;MADFKFTNEEARKEYEEKLNALKKIVEDNSVDSAYLWDATVQKYAAKMEKVKKILQMEGINELITAKMFKDIDTFLHRCKDAEFHIALVGAIKAGKSTLINALLGYEYASTKVTPETASLTKFKKGTTNYVKVSFYSEQEWNALWKSANDAKATVFLEEYAQLNGDSEKANWLGQQEKFSECDTKKELVDEIMKWTSSKSVCHYFVKEVEVGLKEFDLPEGVVLVDTPGLDDVVEYRSNITRDYIDRANAVLVCVKSDALTGQEMATIYSVFANTRYNPGKVYIIATQVDTLNRPKENWAEQQKEWLKYLKGNGAYASLELAQKNLVPVSAYLYTLLKQYNDLKEDDDKYWDLDSIVRKFRIRDINEKYKELLDFTNIELLKSKIQREIIQDYKKLLLDDITGSYELCKESIKETMEKVRKAQEEIISTSQGGIEEIKEKQEEYNKKYQEAEQDKKELDNLIKSLKMATSKRADDLEKAIKDLAK
;
A
#
# COMPACT_ATOMS: atom_id res chain seq x y z
N MET A 1 -1.99 -39.75 28.23
CA MET A 1 -1.26 -38.76 29.05
C MET A 1 0.04 -39.43 29.43
N ALA A 2 1.17 -38.80 29.13
CA ALA A 2 2.44 -39.32 29.61
C ALA A 2 2.47 -39.22 31.13
N ASP A 3 2.86 -40.32 31.82
CA ASP A 3 3.04 -40.34 33.28
C ASP A 3 4.28 -39.52 33.64
N PHE A 4 4.10 -38.20 33.83
CA PHE A 4 5.17 -37.32 34.30
C PHE A 4 5.42 -37.55 35.78
N LYS A 5 6.67 -37.93 36.13
CA LYS A 5 7.11 -37.94 37.51
C LYS A 5 7.55 -36.55 37.93
N PHE A 6 6.76 -35.88 38.75
CA PHE A 6 7.09 -34.57 39.30
C PHE A 6 8.15 -34.70 40.40
N THR A 7 9.08 -33.76 40.47
CA THR A 7 10.15 -33.72 41.43
C THR A 7 9.66 -33.38 42.84
N ASN A 8 8.57 -32.62 42.94
CA ASN A 8 7.93 -32.27 44.22
C ASN A 8 6.45 -31.88 43.95
N GLU A 9 5.70 -31.62 45.01
CA GLU A 9 4.28 -31.28 44.95
C GLU A 9 4.03 -29.86 44.40
N GLU A 10 4.99 -28.96 44.52
CA GLU A 10 4.96 -27.60 44.00
C GLU A 10 5.03 -27.59 42.46
N ALA A 11 5.95 -28.37 41.88
CA ALA A 11 6.06 -28.53 40.42
C ALA A 11 4.80 -29.19 39.80
N ARG A 12 4.16 -30.11 40.55
CA ARG A 12 2.89 -30.70 40.14
C ARG A 12 1.77 -29.68 40.10
N LYS A 13 1.70 -28.82 41.12
CA LYS A 13 0.67 -27.80 41.25
C LYS A 13 0.83 -26.74 40.16
N GLU A 14 2.05 -26.29 39.88
CA GLU A 14 2.38 -25.38 38.79
C GLU A 14 1.98 -25.94 37.41
N TYR A 15 2.28 -27.24 37.19
CA TYR A 15 1.86 -27.93 35.96
C TYR A 15 0.33 -27.97 35.80
N GLU A 16 -0.40 -28.30 36.87
CA GLU A 16 -1.86 -28.38 36.87
C GLU A 16 -2.47 -26.97 36.62
N GLU A 17 -1.90 -25.93 37.19
CA GLU A 17 -2.32 -24.52 36.95
C GLU A 17 -2.10 -24.11 35.51
N LYS A 18 -0.93 -24.37 34.92
CA LYS A 18 -0.62 -24.09 33.52
C LYS A 18 -1.51 -24.88 32.55
N LEU A 19 -1.76 -26.15 32.86
CA LEU A 19 -2.66 -27.01 32.07
C LEU A 19 -4.11 -26.50 32.11
N ASN A 20 -4.58 -26.03 33.27
CA ASN A 20 -5.92 -25.46 33.39
C ASN A 20 -6.05 -24.12 32.68
N ALA A 21 -5.00 -23.27 32.69
CA ALA A 21 -4.95 -22.05 31.91
C ALA A 21 -5.02 -22.33 30.41
N LEU A 22 -4.25 -23.33 29.92
CA LEU A 22 -4.29 -23.77 28.52
C LEU A 22 -5.68 -24.28 28.13
N LYS A 23 -6.34 -25.09 28.95
CA LYS A 23 -7.70 -25.57 28.69
C LYS A 23 -8.69 -24.43 28.55
N LYS A 24 -8.63 -23.40 29.43
CA LYS A 24 -9.48 -22.24 29.36
C LYS A 24 -9.31 -21.47 28.04
N ILE A 25 -8.07 -21.30 27.55
CA ILE A 25 -7.81 -20.65 26.26
C ILE A 25 -8.41 -21.49 25.11
N VAL A 26 -8.26 -22.80 25.13
CA VAL A 26 -8.79 -23.68 24.06
C VAL A 26 -10.31 -23.67 24.03
N GLU A 27 -10.95 -23.68 25.21
CA GLU A 27 -12.42 -23.68 25.36
C GLU A 27 -13.05 -22.29 25.11
N ASP A 28 -12.29 -21.21 25.19
CA ASP A 28 -12.78 -19.85 24.91
C ASP A 28 -13.18 -19.73 23.43
N ASN A 29 -14.48 -19.56 23.17
CA ASN A 29 -15.04 -19.37 21.84
C ASN A 29 -15.45 -17.91 21.59
N SER A 30 -15.04 -16.97 22.42
CA SER A 30 -15.24 -15.57 22.20
C SER A 30 -14.49 -15.11 20.92
N VAL A 31 -15.14 -14.30 20.10
CA VAL A 31 -14.60 -13.75 18.86
C VAL A 31 -14.86 -12.26 18.83
N ASP A 32 -13.87 -11.46 18.50
CA ASP A 32 -14.02 -10.04 18.32
C ASP A 32 -15.01 -9.75 17.17
N SER A 33 -15.93 -8.82 17.39
CA SER A 33 -16.94 -8.42 16.42
C SER A 33 -16.35 -7.95 15.08
N ALA A 34 -15.12 -7.45 15.09
CA ALA A 34 -14.40 -7.02 13.88
C ALA A 34 -14.14 -8.16 12.88
N TYR A 35 -14.22 -9.44 13.30
CA TYR A 35 -14.03 -10.59 12.39
C TYR A 35 -15.34 -11.19 11.87
N LEU A 36 -16.50 -10.67 12.30
CA LEU A 36 -17.81 -11.28 12.02
C LEU A 36 -18.31 -11.04 10.58
N TRP A 37 -17.61 -10.28 9.78
CA TRP A 37 -17.99 -9.95 8.41
C TRP A 37 -17.91 -11.14 7.42
N ASP A 38 -17.16 -12.20 7.77
CA ASP A 38 -17.11 -13.44 7.03
C ASP A 38 -16.85 -14.66 7.94
N ALA A 39 -17.54 -15.78 7.71
CA ALA A 39 -17.41 -17.00 8.53
C ALA A 39 -16.02 -17.65 8.45
N THR A 40 -15.33 -17.55 7.30
CA THR A 40 -13.97 -18.07 7.13
C THR A 40 -12.97 -17.24 7.90
N VAL A 41 -13.10 -15.92 7.80
CA VAL A 41 -12.26 -14.95 8.54
C VAL A 41 -12.44 -15.14 10.03
N GLN A 42 -13.70 -15.23 10.52
CA GLN A 42 -14.03 -15.52 11.92
C GLN A 42 -13.31 -16.78 12.42
N LYS A 43 -13.38 -17.86 11.65
CA LYS A 43 -12.75 -19.14 11.99
C LYS A 43 -11.22 -19.04 12.07
N TYR A 44 -10.58 -18.35 11.11
CA TYR A 44 -9.13 -18.21 11.08
C TYR A 44 -8.63 -17.26 12.16
N ALA A 45 -9.28 -16.13 12.36
CA ALA A 45 -8.95 -15.17 13.39
C ALA A 45 -9.08 -15.77 14.79
N ALA A 46 -10.20 -16.44 15.08
CA ALA A 46 -10.42 -17.10 16.37
C ALA A 46 -9.33 -18.13 16.69
N LYS A 47 -8.91 -18.94 15.70
CA LYS A 47 -7.81 -19.90 15.89
C LYS A 47 -6.49 -19.20 16.15
N MET A 48 -6.19 -18.15 15.40
CA MET A 48 -4.91 -17.44 15.51
C MET A 48 -4.81 -16.64 16.81
N GLU A 49 -5.92 -16.07 17.29
CA GLU A 49 -5.97 -15.44 18.61
C GLU A 49 -5.74 -16.44 19.75
N LYS A 50 -6.33 -17.64 19.68
CA LYS A 50 -6.05 -18.71 20.62
C LYS A 50 -4.57 -19.09 20.61
N VAL A 51 -3.99 -19.27 19.41
CA VAL A 51 -2.56 -19.56 19.26
C VAL A 51 -1.72 -18.45 19.86
N LYS A 52 -2.03 -17.18 19.58
CA LYS A 52 -1.32 -16.05 20.18
C LYS A 52 -1.35 -16.07 21.71
N LYS A 53 -2.53 -16.28 22.30
CA LYS A 53 -2.68 -16.41 23.75
C LYS A 53 -1.83 -17.56 24.33
N ILE A 54 -1.77 -18.71 23.65
CA ILE A 54 -0.94 -19.85 24.05
C ILE A 54 0.55 -19.51 23.98
N LEU A 55 0.99 -18.89 22.88
CA LEU A 55 2.39 -18.48 22.70
C LEU A 55 2.84 -17.40 23.69
N GLN A 56 1.91 -16.64 24.28
CA GLN A 56 2.16 -15.65 25.32
C GLN A 56 2.21 -16.23 26.74
N MET A 57 1.91 -17.53 26.91
CA MET A 57 1.98 -18.15 28.23
C MET A 57 3.42 -18.19 28.73
N GLU A 58 3.60 -18.05 30.05
CA GLU A 58 4.89 -18.14 30.72
C GLU A 58 5.56 -19.50 30.44
N GLY A 59 6.85 -19.44 30.10
CA GLY A 59 7.65 -20.61 29.70
C GLY A 59 7.53 -20.98 28.21
N ILE A 60 6.54 -20.47 27.49
CA ILE A 60 6.45 -20.59 26.01
C ILE A 60 6.94 -19.33 25.35
N ASN A 61 6.51 -18.17 25.83
CA ASN A 61 6.82 -16.86 25.27
C ASN A 61 8.34 -16.62 25.12
N GLU A 62 9.14 -17.10 26.09
CA GLU A 62 10.60 -16.98 26.05
C GLU A 62 11.26 -17.77 24.92
N LEU A 63 10.57 -18.74 24.35
CA LEU A 63 11.02 -19.61 23.27
C LEU A 63 10.59 -19.09 21.88
N ILE A 64 9.75 -18.04 21.84
CA ILE A 64 9.14 -17.53 20.61
C ILE A 64 9.77 -16.20 20.22
N THR A 65 10.08 -16.03 18.92
CA THR A 65 10.68 -14.80 18.42
C THR A 65 9.67 -13.66 18.33
N ALA A 66 10.11 -12.42 18.57
CA ALA A 66 9.29 -11.22 18.39
C ALA A 66 8.73 -11.09 16.96
N LYS A 67 9.45 -11.63 15.96
CA LYS A 67 8.98 -11.68 14.57
C LYS A 67 7.70 -12.48 14.44
N MET A 68 7.58 -13.64 15.10
CA MET A 68 6.38 -14.46 15.03
C MET A 68 5.15 -13.75 15.59
N PHE A 69 5.28 -13.06 16.72
CA PHE A 69 4.18 -12.25 17.26
C PHE A 69 3.77 -11.14 16.28
N LYS A 70 4.74 -10.48 15.65
CA LYS A 70 4.47 -9.46 14.62
C LYS A 70 3.75 -10.06 13.41
N ASP A 71 4.12 -11.24 12.96
CA ASP A 71 3.49 -11.92 11.82
C ASP A 71 2.03 -12.29 12.15
N ILE A 72 1.78 -12.81 13.37
CA ILE A 72 0.43 -13.11 13.87
C ILE A 72 -0.40 -11.82 13.98
N ASP A 73 0.15 -10.76 14.55
CA ASP A 73 -0.55 -9.47 14.68
C ASP A 73 -0.89 -8.85 13.32
N THR A 74 0.02 -8.94 12.37
CA THR A 74 -0.21 -8.50 10.99
C THR A 74 -1.35 -9.29 10.34
N PHE A 75 -1.39 -10.61 10.54
CA PHE A 75 -2.48 -11.46 10.06
C PHE A 75 -3.82 -11.08 10.71
N LEU A 76 -3.86 -10.96 12.04
CA LEU A 76 -5.07 -10.58 12.77
C LEU A 76 -5.57 -9.18 12.40
N HIS A 77 -4.67 -8.24 12.17
CA HIS A 77 -5.03 -6.91 11.67
C HIS A 77 -5.69 -6.99 10.28
N ARG A 78 -5.14 -7.79 9.36
CA ARG A 78 -5.76 -8.02 8.05
C ARG A 78 -7.15 -8.65 8.15
N CYS A 79 -7.38 -9.52 9.13
CA CYS A 79 -8.70 -10.11 9.36
C CYS A 79 -9.74 -9.09 9.86
N LYS A 80 -9.32 -8.04 10.58
CA LYS A 80 -10.19 -6.94 11.00
C LYS A 80 -10.53 -6.00 9.85
N ASP A 81 -9.63 -5.87 8.91
CA ASP A 81 -9.68 -4.91 7.81
C ASP A 81 -10.43 -5.52 6.62
N ALA A 82 -11.76 -5.35 6.61
CA ALA A 82 -12.60 -5.72 5.47
C ALA A 82 -12.46 -4.75 4.28
N GLU A 83 -11.43 -3.89 4.28
CA GLU A 83 -11.22 -2.86 3.30
C GLU A 83 -10.46 -3.39 2.07
N PHE A 84 -10.96 -3.00 0.88
CA PHE A 84 -10.32 -3.29 -0.40
C PHE A 84 -9.63 -2.05 -0.93
N HIS A 85 -8.32 -2.08 -0.91
CA HIS A 85 -7.49 -0.94 -1.24
C HIS A 85 -7.14 -0.92 -2.73
N ILE A 86 -7.55 0.14 -3.42
CA ILE A 86 -7.20 0.44 -4.81
C ILE A 86 -6.18 1.58 -4.78
N ALA A 87 -4.92 1.28 -5.00
CA ALA A 87 -3.85 2.28 -5.01
C ALA A 87 -3.72 2.94 -6.38
N LEU A 88 -3.73 4.27 -6.43
CA LEU A 88 -3.35 5.03 -7.62
C LEU A 88 -1.88 5.42 -7.49
N VAL A 89 -1.06 4.95 -8.42
CA VAL A 89 0.38 5.18 -8.44
C VAL A 89 0.82 5.76 -9.78
N GLY A 90 1.96 6.41 -9.81
CA GLY A 90 2.53 6.99 -11.02
C GLY A 90 3.42 8.19 -10.70
N ALA A 91 4.10 8.70 -11.71
CA ALA A 91 4.95 9.87 -11.61
C ALA A 91 4.19 11.13 -11.18
N ILE A 92 4.93 12.16 -10.77
CA ILE A 92 4.36 13.49 -10.54
C ILE A 92 3.71 13.98 -11.85
N LYS A 93 2.50 14.56 -11.75
CA LYS A 93 1.70 15.03 -12.90
C LYS A 93 1.19 13.94 -13.87
N ALA A 94 1.24 12.68 -13.48
CA ALA A 94 0.66 11.59 -14.25
C ALA A 94 -0.88 11.58 -14.26
N GLY A 95 -1.55 12.53 -13.61
CA GLY A 95 -3.01 12.66 -13.60
C GLY A 95 -3.73 11.81 -12.56
N LYS A 96 -3.05 11.33 -11.50
CA LYS A 96 -3.64 10.55 -10.39
C LYS A 96 -4.82 11.27 -9.74
N SER A 97 -4.56 12.47 -9.19
CA SER A 97 -5.59 13.26 -8.48
C SER A 97 -6.75 13.65 -9.40
N THR A 98 -6.48 13.97 -10.68
CA THR A 98 -7.54 14.24 -11.68
C THR A 98 -8.40 13.00 -11.91
N LEU A 99 -7.79 11.82 -11.97
CA LEU A 99 -8.52 10.56 -12.12
C LEU A 99 -9.37 10.25 -10.88
N ILE A 100 -8.82 10.45 -9.68
CA ILE A 100 -9.57 10.29 -8.42
C ILE A 100 -10.81 11.20 -8.44
N ASN A 101 -10.65 12.48 -8.75
CA ASN A 101 -11.77 13.42 -8.83
C ASN A 101 -12.83 12.99 -9.84
N ALA A 102 -12.43 12.48 -11.01
CA ALA A 102 -13.36 11.95 -11.99
C ALA A 102 -14.10 10.70 -11.51
N LEU A 103 -13.42 9.81 -10.77
CA LEU A 103 -14.01 8.62 -10.18
C LEU A 103 -14.99 8.97 -9.06
N LEU A 104 -14.66 9.96 -8.23
CA LEU A 104 -15.48 10.42 -7.10
C LEU A 104 -16.59 11.41 -7.51
N GLY A 105 -16.55 11.92 -8.74
CA GLY A 105 -17.54 12.86 -9.26
C GLY A 105 -17.48 14.27 -8.66
N TYR A 106 -16.41 14.60 -7.92
CA TYR A 106 -16.19 15.92 -7.32
C TYR A 106 -14.69 16.16 -7.10
N GLU A 107 -14.25 17.43 -7.07
CA GLU A 107 -12.84 17.82 -6.94
C GLU A 107 -12.37 17.81 -5.48
N TYR A 108 -12.16 16.61 -4.92
CA TYR A 108 -11.66 16.43 -3.55
C TYR A 108 -10.12 16.44 -3.46
N ALA A 109 -9.45 15.87 -4.45
CA ALA A 109 -8.00 15.82 -4.50
C ALA A 109 -7.43 17.03 -5.25
N SER A 110 -6.34 17.62 -4.74
CA SER A 110 -5.69 18.75 -5.41
C SER A 110 -5.10 18.35 -6.75
N THR A 111 -5.36 19.16 -7.78
CA THR A 111 -4.84 18.97 -9.15
C THR A 111 -3.81 20.02 -9.55
N LYS A 112 -3.28 20.81 -8.59
CA LYS A 112 -2.35 21.90 -8.87
C LYS A 112 -0.99 21.41 -9.40
N VAL A 113 -0.30 22.35 -10.05
CA VAL A 113 0.98 22.10 -10.75
C VAL A 113 2.14 21.78 -9.81
N THR A 114 2.09 22.24 -8.57
CA THR A 114 3.08 21.90 -7.52
C THR A 114 2.82 20.51 -6.96
N PRO A 115 3.86 19.70 -6.62
CA PRO A 115 3.68 18.39 -6.02
C PRO A 115 2.99 18.54 -4.65
N GLU A 116 1.68 18.31 -4.60
CA GLU A 116 0.90 18.50 -3.37
C GLU A 116 0.62 17.17 -2.63
N THR A 117 0.74 16.02 -3.30
CA THR A 117 0.48 14.72 -2.66
C THR A 117 1.73 14.25 -1.91
N ALA A 118 1.97 14.86 -0.76
CA ALA A 118 3.10 14.50 0.11
C ALA A 118 2.78 13.35 1.07
N SER A 119 1.49 13.15 1.37
CA SER A 119 0.97 12.15 2.29
C SER A 119 0.01 11.19 1.58
N LEU A 120 -0.13 9.99 2.11
CA LEU A 120 -1.14 9.03 1.69
C LEU A 120 -2.54 9.61 1.95
N THR A 121 -3.37 9.71 0.92
CA THR A 121 -4.76 10.16 1.07
C THR A 121 -5.71 9.03 0.68
N LYS A 122 -6.55 8.62 1.62
CA LYS A 122 -7.53 7.53 1.47
C LYS A 122 -8.94 8.10 1.36
N PHE A 123 -9.67 7.66 0.36
CA PHE A 123 -11.08 8.01 0.17
C PHE A 123 -11.93 6.76 0.31
N LYS A 124 -12.90 6.78 1.21
CA LYS A 124 -13.82 5.67 1.46
C LYS A 124 -15.23 6.14 1.78
N LYS A 125 -16.17 5.21 1.75
CA LYS A 125 -17.54 5.49 2.17
C LYS A 125 -17.58 5.79 3.66
N GLY A 126 -18.22 6.89 4.02
CA GLY A 126 -18.51 7.27 5.40
C GLY A 126 -20.01 7.40 5.64
N THR A 127 -20.44 7.33 6.89
CA THR A 127 -21.81 7.69 7.31
C THR A 127 -22.04 9.19 7.23
N THR A 128 -20.97 9.95 7.46
CA THR A 128 -20.88 11.41 7.33
C THR A 128 -19.68 11.78 6.48
N ASN A 129 -19.59 13.03 6.02
CA ASN A 129 -18.35 13.54 5.45
C ASN A 129 -17.39 13.87 6.58
N TYR A 130 -16.17 13.33 6.53
CA TYR A 130 -15.16 13.59 7.53
C TYR A 130 -13.73 13.56 6.98
N VAL A 131 -12.83 14.19 7.70
CA VAL A 131 -11.38 14.07 7.51
C VAL A 131 -10.77 13.58 8.81
N LYS A 132 -10.00 12.50 8.72
CA LYS A 132 -9.20 11.96 9.82
C LYS A 132 -7.73 12.03 9.43
N VAL A 133 -6.90 12.59 10.29
CA VAL A 133 -5.49 12.88 10.00
C VAL A 133 -4.60 12.21 11.04
N SER A 134 -3.62 11.46 10.59
CA SER A 134 -2.55 10.92 11.42
C SER A 134 -1.21 11.60 11.13
N PHE A 135 -0.38 11.73 12.15
CA PHE A 135 0.89 12.46 12.10
C PHE A 135 2.07 11.51 12.19
N TYR A 136 3.21 11.95 11.67
CA TYR A 136 4.47 11.23 11.86
C TYR A 136 4.88 11.21 13.34
N SER A 137 5.42 10.10 13.79
CA SER A 137 6.19 10.03 15.02
C SER A 137 7.55 10.77 14.84
N GLU A 138 8.21 11.11 15.93
CA GLU A 138 9.55 11.71 15.86
C GLU A 138 10.57 10.85 15.11
N GLN A 139 10.49 9.52 15.26
CA GLN A 139 11.37 8.58 14.56
C GLN A 139 11.13 8.58 13.05
N GLU A 140 9.86 8.53 12.62
CA GLU A 140 9.49 8.57 11.22
C GLU A 140 9.84 9.91 10.57
N TRP A 141 9.61 11.01 11.29
CA TRP A 141 10.00 12.35 10.85
C TRP A 141 11.51 12.47 10.66
N ASN A 142 12.30 12.01 11.62
CA ASN A 142 13.76 12.05 11.52
C ASN A 142 14.27 11.23 10.34
N ALA A 143 13.64 10.09 10.04
CA ALA A 143 13.96 9.27 8.86
C ALA A 143 13.62 10.01 7.56
N LEU A 144 12.44 10.64 7.48
CA LEU A 144 12.01 11.46 6.34
C LEU A 144 12.96 12.66 6.14
N TRP A 145 13.27 13.38 7.21
CA TRP A 145 14.15 14.54 7.17
C TRP A 145 15.57 14.20 6.73
N LYS A 146 16.10 13.08 7.24
CA LYS A 146 17.37 12.54 6.80
C LYS A 146 17.35 12.19 5.32
N SER A 147 16.32 11.49 4.85
CA SER A 147 16.16 11.13 3.46
C SER A 147 16.10 12.37 2.55
N ALA A 148 15.41 13.44 2.97
CA ALA A 148 15.33 14.70 2.23
C ALA A 148 16.70 15.41 2.12
N ASN A 149 17.48 15.39 3.19
CA ASN A 149 18.84 15.98 3.18
C ASN A 149 19.81 15.16 2.31
N ASP A 150 19.80 13.83 2.45
CA ASP A 150 20.66 12.91 1.71
C ASP A 150 20.38 13.02 0.19
N ALA A 151 19.11 13.17 -0.20
CA ALA A 151 18.67 13.37 -1.57
C ALA A 151 18.87 14.81 -2.09
N LYS A 152 19.28 15.75 -1.23
CA LYS A 152 19.36 17.20 -1.56
C LYS A 152 18.06 17.74 -2.14
N ALA A 153 16.94 17.40 -1.52
CA ALA A 153 15.59 17.82 -1.93
C ALA A 153 15.38 19.32 -1.68
N THR A 154 16.06 20.18 -2.45
CA THR A 154 16.15 21.63 -2.22
C THR A 154 14.78 22.29 -2.12
N VAL A 155 13.85 21.96 -3.03
CA VAL A 155 12.49 22.53 -3.02
C VAL A 155 11.78 22.20 -1.70
N PHE A 156 11.83 20.93 -1.26
CA PHE A 156 11.22 20.50 0.00
C PHE A 156 11.81 21.24 1.21
N LEU A 157 13.15 21.35 1.26
CA LEU A 157 13.86 21.98 2.38
C LEU A 157 13.65 23.50 2.42
N GLU A 158 13.66 24.16 1.25
CA GLU A 158 13.45 25.61 1.12
C GLU A 158 12.01 26.01 1.47
N GLU A 159 11.01 25.30 0.95
CA GLU A 159 9.61 25.53 1.28
C GLU A 159 9.33 25.31 2.78
N TYR A 160 9.88 24.24 3.36
CA TYR A 160 9.78 24.00 4.80
C TYR A 160 10.36 25.16 5.62
N ALA A 161 11.53 25.68 5.23
CA ALA A 161 12.15 26.82 5.90
C ALA A 161 11.34 28.12 5.71
N GLN A 162 10.82 28.37 4.51
CA GLN A 162 9.96 29.52 4.20
C GLN A 162 8.69 29.55 5.05
N LEU A 163 8.11 28.38 5.28
CA LEU A 163 6.91 28.20 6.11
C LEU A 163 7.23 28.14 7.62
N ASN A 164 8.49 28.34 8.00
CA ASN A 164 8.95 28.27 9.40
C ASN A 164 8.55 26.95 10.11
N GLY A 165 8.75 25.81 9.40
CA GLY A 165 8.29 24.49 9.84
C GLY A 165 8.81 24.07 11.21
N ASP A 166 10.03 24.46 11.59
CA ASP A 166 10.59 24.11 12.90
C ASP A 166 9.77 24.65 14.10
N SER A 167 9.12 25.80 13.95
CA SER A 167 8.27 26.37 15.00
C SER A 167 6.98 25.56 15.22
N GLU A 168 6.51 24.85 14.20
CA GLU A 168 5.28 24.05 14.23
C GLU A 168 5.52 22.58 14.57
N LYS A 169 6.78 22.14 14.51
CA LYS A 169 7.16 20.73 14.71
C LYS A 169 6.60 20.12 15.99
N ALA A 170 6.72 20.84 17.12
CA ALA A 170 6.23 20.37 18.41
C ALA A 170 4.69 20.28 18.49
N ASN A 171 3.98 21.03 17.65
CA ASN A 171 2.53 21.06 17.61
C ASN A 171 1.93 19.82 16.91
N TRP A 172 2.71 19.16 16.06
CA TRP A 172 2.18 18.12 15.16
C TRP A 172 2.84 16.75 15.30
N LEU A 173 4.14 16.64 15.60
CA LEU A 173 4.82 15.35 15.71
C LEU A 173 4.34 14.55 16.91
N GLY A 174 4.05 13.28 16.67
CA GLY A 174 3.61 12.35 17.71
C GLY A 174 2.25 12.67 18.32
N GLN A 175 1.50 13.62 17.73
CA GLN A 175 0.16 13.97 18.20
C GLN A 175 -0.84 12.87 17.91
N GLN A 176 -1.91 12.85 18.70
CA GLN A 176 -3.06 11.97 18.45
C GLN A 176 -3.75 12.32 17.13
N GLU A 177 -4.41 11.34 16.53
CA GLU A 177 -5.20 11.54 15.32
C GLU A 177 -6.24 12.66 15.51
N LYS A 178 -6.38 13.48 14.47
CA LYS A 178 -7.43 14.51 14.42
C LYS A 178 -8.60 14.03 13.56
N PHE A 179 -9.78 14.25 14.05
CA PHE A 179 -11.02 13.93 13.35
C PHE A 179 -11.89 15.20 13.22
N SER A 180 -12.36 15.48 12.02
CA SER A 180 -13.20 16.64 11.69
C SER A 180 -14.36 16.19 10.84
N GLU A 181 -15.60 16.37 11.30
CA GLU A 181 -16.80 16.22 10.47
C GLU A 181 -17.07 17.49 9.67
N CYS A 182 -17.59 17.34 8.46
CA CYS A 182 -17.90 18.42 7.53
C CYS A 182 -19.34 18.29 7.03
N ASP A 183 -20.12 19.37 7.11
CA ASP A 183 -21.51 19.35 6.70
C ASP A 183 -21.67 19.44 5.18
N THR A 184 -20.75 20.15 4.51
CA THR A 184 -20.79 20.41 3.07
C THR A 184 -19.55 19.85 2.35
N LYS A 185 -19.70 19.58 1.03
CA LYS A 185 -18.57 19.18 0.18
C LYS A 185 -17.46 20.24 0.14
N LYS A 186 -17.84 21.53 0.22
CA LYS A 186 -16.89 22.63 0.23
C LYS A 186 -16.05 22.65 1.49
N GLU A 187 -16.67 22.54 2.67
CA GLU A 187 -15.96 22.43 3.95
C GLU A 187 -15.03 21.22 3.97
N LEU A 188 -15.48 20.09 3.40
CA LEU A 188 -14.65 18.89 3.28
C LEU A 188 -13.40 19.14 2.43
N VAL A 189 -13.53 19.80 1.27
CA VAL A 189 -12.39 20.16 0.42
C VAL A 189 -11.46 21.13 1.15
N ASP A 190 -12.00 22.15 1.82
CA ASP A 190 -11.20 23.12 2.57
C ASP A 190 -10.40 22.43 3.69
N GLU A 191 -11.03 21.47 4.40
CA GLU A 191 -10.36 20.70 5.44
C GLU A 191 -9.29 19.73 4.85
N ILE A 192 -9.57 19.04 3.73
CA ILE A 192 -8.57 18.23 3.03
C ILE A 192 -7.36 19.10 2.64
N MET A 193 -7.61 20.26 2.02
CA MET A 193 -6.57 21.15 1.56
C MET A 193 -5.70 21.71 2.69
N LYS A 194 -6.26 21.94 3.86
CA LYS A 194 -5.53 22.37 5.05
C LYS A 194 -4.41 21.37 5.41
N TRP A 195 -4.66 20.07 5.23
CA TRP A 195 -3.72 19.00 5.61
C TRP A 195 -2.83 18.51 4.47
N THR A 196 -3.24 18.71 3.21
CA THR A 196 -2.54 18.17 2.05
C THR A 196 -1.84 19.23 1.20
N SER A 197 -2.21 20.52 1.32
CA SER A 197 -1.65 21.58 0.49
C SER A 197 -0.22 21.96 0.91
N SER A 198 0.67 22.07 -0.06
CA SER A 198 2.04 22.55 0.13
C SER A 198 2.14 23.98 0.71
N LYS A 199 1.05 24.74 0.67
CA LYS A 199 0.96 26.08 1.29
C LYS A 199 0.73 26.03 2.79
N SER A 200 0.36 24.89 3.34
CA SER A 200 0.11 24.70 4.76
C SER A 200 1.30 24.03 5.42
N VAL A 201 1.87 24.65 6.44
CA VAL A 201 3.00 24.08 7.19
C VAL A 201 2.67 22.70 7.77
N CYS A 202 1.40 22.45 8.13
CA CYS A 202 0.96 21.20 8.73
C CYS A 202 1.21 19.99 7.82
N HIS A 203 1.15 20.16 6.48
CA HIS A 203 1.25 19.05 5.53
C HIS A 203 2.59 18.27 5.63
N TYR A 204 3.65 18.93 6.11
CA TYR A 204 4.94 18.29 6.31
C TYR A 204 4.91 17.20 7.39
N PHE A 205 4.05 17.35 8.39
CA PHE A 205 3.95 16.48 9.55
C PHE A 205 2.85 15.41 9.41
N VAL A 206 2.04 15.50 8.35
CA VAL A 206 0.95 14.57 8.08
C VAL A 206 1.48 13.29 7.45
N LYS A 207 1.21 12.16 8.08
CA LYS A 207 1.54 10.82 7.58
C LYS A 207 0.47 10.30 6.63
N GLU A 208 -0.79 10.42 7.03
CA GLU A 208 -1.95 9.91 6.29
C GLU A 208 -3.17 10.78 6.53
N VAL A 209 -3.96 10.95 5.48
CA VAL A 209 -5.28 11.59 5.52
C VAL A 209 -6.33 10.57 5.08
N GLU A 210 -7.31 10.29 5.93
CA GLU A 210 -8.47 9.48 5.60
C GLU A 210 -9.69 10.38 5.42
N VAL A 211 -10.37 10.25 4.29
CA VAL A 211 -11.54 11.04 3.91
C VAL A 211 -12.74 10.11 3.80
N GLY A 212 -13.72 10.31 4.68
CA GLY A 212 -15.01 9.66 4.58
C GLY A 212 -15.97 10.48 3.73
N LEU A 213 -16.58 9.83 2.75
CA LEU A 213 -17.55 10.45 1.83
C LEU A 213 -18.92 9.83 2.03
N LYS A 214 -19.91 10.64 2.42
CA LYS A 214 -21.31 10.19 2.53
C LYS A 214 -21.86 9.74 1.17
N GLU A 215 -21.53 10.50 0.11
CA GLU A 215 -21.84 10.16 -1.27
C GLU A 215 -20.58 9.54 -1.91
N PHE A 216 -20.57 8.22 -2.05
CA PHE A 216 -19.45 7.47 -2.58
C PHE A 216 -20.00 6.35 -3.46
N ASP A 217 -19.74 6.43 -4.76
CA ASP A 217 -20.34 5.54 -5.78
C ASP A 217 -19.73 4.13 -5.80
N LEU A 218 -18.69 3.88 -4.99
CA LEU A 218 -18.08 2.56 -4.86
C LEU A 218 -18.69 1.81 -3.66
N PRO A 219 -18.66 0.47 -3.67
CA PRO A 219 -19.18 -0.34 -2.57
C PRO A 219 -18.53 -0.04 -1.23
N GLU A 220 -19.27 -0.30 -0.16
CA GLU A 220 -18.75 -0.25 1.19
C GLU A 220 -17.54 -1.18 1.34
N GLY A 221 -16.51 -0.73 2.06
CA GLY A 221 -15.25 -1.44 2.20
C GLY A 221 -14.22 -1.16 1.10
N VAL A 222 -14.57 -0.44 0.04
CA VAL A 222 -13.59 -0.02 -0.98
C VAL A 222 -12.92 1.28 -0.55
N VAL A 223 -11.60 1.31 -0.64
CA VAL A 223 -10.77 2.48 -0.33
C VAL A 223 -9.95 2.86 -1.57
N LEU A 224 -10.18 4.05 -2.10
CA LEU A 224 -9.30 4.65 -3.12
C LEU A 224 -8.14 5.36 -2.43
N VAL A 225 -6.93 5.10 -2.87
CA VAL A 225 -5.73 5.63 -2.23
C VAL A 225 -4.90 6.42 -3.21
N ASP A 226 -4.79 7.73 -2.96
CA ASP A 226 -3.83 8.59 -3.65
C ASP A 226 -2.46 8.47 -2.97
N THR A 227 -1.47 8.04 -3.73
CA THR A 227 -0.12 7.83 -3.21
C THR A 227 0.82 8.95 -3.64
N PRO A 228 1.86 9.27 -2.85
CA PRO A 228 2.98 10.08 -3.31
C PRO A 228 3.55 9.57 -4.64
N GLY A 229 4.19 10.44 -5.42
CA GLY A 229 4.83 10.05 -6.67
C GLY A 229 5.91 8.98 -6.43
N LEU A 230 6.00 7.99 -7.34
CA LEU A 230 7.08 6.99 -7.27
C LEU A 230 8.46 7.61 -7.52
N ASP A 231 8.50 8.74 -8.20
CA ASP A 231 9.71 9.51 -8.52
C ASP A 231 9.87 10.72 -7.57
N ASP A 232 9.32 10.65 -6.35
CA ASP A 232 9.51 11.71 -5.36
C ASP A 232 11.00 11.77 -5.00
N VAL A 233 11.55 12.98 -5.01
CA VAL A 233 12.96 13.24 -4.68
C VAL A 233 13.29 12.75 -3.27
N VAL A 234 12.32 12.77 -2.37
CA VAL A 234 12.45 12.23 -1.01
C VAL A 234 12.19 10.73 -1.03
N GLU A 235 13.23 9.92 -1.06
CA GLU A 235 13.18 8.46 -1.15
C GLU A 235 12.25 7.83 -0.08
N TYR A 236 12.18 8.42 1.10
CA TYR A 236 11.27 7.97 2.16
C TYR A 236 9.80 7.94 1.69
N ARG A 237 9.34 8.95 0.93
CA ARG A 237 7.99 9.01 0.37
C ARG A 237 7.77 7.97 -0.73
N SER A 238 8.75 7.80 -1.61
CA SER A 238 8.72 6.75 -2.63
C SER A 238 8.64 5.36 -2.00
N ASN A 239 9.30 5.13 -0.87
CA ASN A 239 9.26 3.86 -0.15
C ASN A 239 7.88 3.60 0.47
N ILE A 240 7.20 4.64 1.00
CA ILE A 240 5.80 4.51 1.46
C ILE A 240 4.92 4.01 0.32
N THR A 241 5.07 4.57 -0.89
CA THR A 241 4.31 4.16 -2.07
C THR A 241 4.62 2.72 -2.47
N ARG A 242 5.89 2.30 -2.48
CA ARG A 242 6.29 0.91 -2.78
C ARG A 242 5.73 -0.08 -1.78
N ASP A 243 5.80 0.23 -0.48
CA ASP A 243 5.21 -0.61 0.57
C ASP A 243 3.69 -0.71 0.43
N TYR A 244 3.06 0.37 -0.06
CA TYR A 244 1.61 0.37 -0.27
C TYR A 244 1.21 -0.46 -1.50
N ILE A 245 1.97 -0.42 -2.60
CA ILE A 245 1.76 -1.24 -3.79
C ILE A 245 1.72 -2.74 -3.44
N ASP A 246 2.64 -3.18 -2.58
CA ASP A 246 2.68 -4.55 -2.10
C ASP A 246 1.38 -4.96 -1.38
N ARG A 247 0.83 -4.07 -0.57
CA ARG A 247 -0.36 -4.31 0.26
C ARG A 247 -1.68 -4.10 -0.48
N ALA A 248 -1.71 -3.25 -1.51
CA ALA A 248 -2.93 -2.94 -2.23
C ALA A 248 -3.50 -4.17 -2.95
N ASN A 249 -4.83 -4.29 -2.94
CA ASN A 249 -5.55 -5.37 -3.63
C ASN A 249 -5.61 -5.13 -5.15
N ALA A 250 -5.65 -3.86 -5.57
CA ALA A 250 -5.50 -3.45 -6.96
C ALA A 250 -4.62 -2.20 -7.07
N VAL A 251 -3.89 -2.08 -8.18
CA VAL A 251 -2.98 -0.96 -8.44
C VAL A 251 -3.30 -0.34 -9.79
N LEU A 252 -3.76 0.91 -9.80
CA LEU A 252 -3.98 1.70 -11.01
C LEU A 252 -2.71 2.52 -11.27
N VAL A 253 -1.92 2.12 -12.26
CA VAL A 253 -0.68 2.81 -12.64
C VAL A 253 -1.00 3.87 -13.66
N CYS A 254 -1.02 5.13 -13.23
CA CYS A 254 -1.27 6.28 -14.09
C CYS A 254 0.00 6.65 -14.87
N VAL A 255 -0.11 6.62 -16.18
CA VAL A 255 0.97 6.96 -17.11
C VAL A 255 0.42 7.89 -18.18
N LYS A 256 1.12 8.99 -18.46
CA LYS A 256 0.71 9.96 -19.45
C LYS A 256 0.76 9.37 -20.87
N SER A 257 -0.26 9.60 -21.68
CA SER A 257 -0.45 8.95 -22.98
C SER A 257 0.45 9.46 -24.11
N ASP A 258 1.15 10.58 -23.93
CA ASP A 258 1.94 11.24 -24.97
C ASP A 258 3.24 10.52 -25.35
N ALA A 259 3.86 9.83 -24.43
CA ALA A 259 5.03 8.99 -24.71
C ALA A 259 5.22 7.93 -23.62
N LEU A 260 5.60 6.71 -24.01
CA LEU A 260 6.11 5.71 -23.10
C LEU A 260 7.65 5.79 -23.11
N THR A 261 8.19 6.69 -22.30
CA THR A 261 9.64 6.90 -22.20
C THR A 261 10.30 5.83 -21.32
N GLY A 262 11.63 5.83 -21.27
CA GLY A 262 12.38 4.93 -20.40
C GLY A 262 12.01 5.10 -18.91
N GLN A 263 11.65 6.31 -18.48
CA GLN A 263 11.26 6.61 -17.10
C GLN A 263 9.88 6.03 -16.78
N GLU A 264 8.88 6.21 -17.65
CA GLU A 264 7.55 5.61 -17.46
C GLU A 264 7.63 4.08 -17.47
N MET A 265 8.45 3.50 -18.35
CA MET A 265 8.68 2.05 -18.37
C MET A 265 9.35 1.56 -17.08
N ALA A 266 10.35 2.29 -16.58
CA ALA A 266 10.98 1.96 -15.30
C ALA A 266 9.99 1.99 -14.15
N THR A 267 9.10 3.00 -14.12
CA THR A 267 8.00 3.12 -13.16
C THR A 267 7.07 1.91 -13.25
N ILE A 268 6.62 1.55 -14.44
CA ILE A 268 5.75 0.38 -14.67
C ILE A 268 6.43 -0.90 -14.17
N TYR A 269 7.67 -1.17 -14.58
CA TYR A 269 8.41 -2.37 -14.15
C TYR A 269 8.63 -2.39 -12.64
N SER A 270 8.91 -1.24 -12.01
CA SER A 270 9.01 -1.13 -10.57
C SER A 270 7.71 -1.53 -9.87
N VAL A 271 6.55 -1.12 -10.40
CA VAL A 271 5.25 -1.54 -9.86
C VAL A 271 5.08 -3.05 -9.97
N PHE A 272 5.33 -3.65 -11.14
CA PHE A 272 5.23 -5.10 -11.32
C PHE A 272 6.16 -5.87 -10.38
N ALA A 273 7.39 -5.39 -10.18
CA ALA A 273 8.34 -5.99 -9.24
C ALA A 273 7.84 -5.95 -7.78
N ASN A 274 7.07 -4.93 -7.40
CA ASN A 274 6.53 -4.76 -6.04
C ASN A 274 5.15 -5.41 -5.84
N THR A 275 4.59 -6.12 -6.82
CA THR A 275 3.26 -6.76 -6.71
C THR A 275 3.29 -8.23 -6.31
N ARG A 276 4.38 -8.72 -5.73
CA ARG A 276 4.55 -10.14 -5.32
C ARG A 276 4.17 -11.12 -6.42
N TYR A 277 4.58 -10.84 -7.65
CA TYR A 277 4.32 -11.67 -8.83
C TYR A 277 2.83 -11.86 -9.18
N ASN A 278 1.96 -10.95 -8.74
CA ASN A 278 0.56 -10.94 -9.15
C ASN A 278 0.29 -9.81 -10.18
N PRO A 279 0.59 -10.02 -11.47
CA PRO A 279 0.37 -9.00 -12.51
C PRO A 279 -1.12 -8.72 -12.74
N GLY A 280 -2.01 -9.63 -12.34
CA GLY A 280 -3.46 -9.47 -12.51
C GLY A 280 -4.06 -8.32 -11.70
N LYS A 281 -3.41 -7.92 -10.61
CA LYS A 281 -3.87 -6.78 -9.80
C LYS A 281 -3.43 -5.41 -10.34
N VAL A 282 -2.59 -5.36 -11.36
CA VAL A 282 -2.05 -4.13 -11.96
C VAL A 282 -2.89 -3.74 -13.17
N TYR A 283 -3.31 -2.48 -13.21
CA TYR A 283 -4.03 -1.86 -14.33
C TYR A 283 -3.24 -0.65 -14.80
N ILE A 284 -2.85 -0.63 -16.07
CA ILE A 284 -2.15 0.51 -16.65
C ILE A 284 -3.18 1.49 -17.18
N ILE A 285 -3.21 2.67 -16.60
CA ILE A 285 -4.14 3.74 -16.97
C ILE A 285 -3.39 4.77 -17.79
N ALA A 286 -3.62 4.78 -19.11
CA ALA A 286 -3.09 5.79 -19.99
C ALA A 286 -3.92 7.07 -19.81
N THR A 287 -3.37 8.03 -19.08
CA THR A 287 -4.07 9.29 -18.73
C THR A 287 -3.88 10.37 -19.79
N GLN A 288 -4.69 11.42 -19.73
CA GLN A 288 -4.55 12.62 -20.56
C GLN A 288 -4.59 12.33 -22.08
N VAL A 289 -5.40 11.35 -22.52
CA VAL A 289 -5.51 11.01 -23.96
C VAL A 289 -6.07 12.15 -24.78
N ASP A 290 -6.87 13.02 -24.18
CA ASP A 290 -7.40 14.27 -24.73
C ASP A 290 -6.33 15.32 -25.05
N THR A 291 -5.13 15.21 -24.49
CA THR A 291 -4.02 16.14 -24.77
C THR A 291 -3.33 15.88 -26.10
N LEU A 292 -3.48 14.68 -26.67
CA LEU A 292 -2.93 14.33 -27.98
C LEU A 292 -3.50 15.20 -29.11
N ASN A 293 -2.72 15.46 -30.15
CA ASN A 293 -3.13 16.34 -31.26
C ASN A 293 -4.36 15.82 -32.04
N ARG A 294 -4.45 14.49 -32.18
CA ARG A 294 -5.60 13.76 -32.72
C ARG A 294 -5.90 12.61 -31.78
N PRO A 295 -6.70 12.85 -30.73
CA PRO A 295 -6.78 11.92 -29.61
C PRO A 295 -7.12 10.48 -30.01
N LYS A 296 -8.06 10.26 -30.95
CA LYS A 296 -8.48 8.92 -31.39
C LYS A 296 -7.41 8.20 -32.17
N GLU A 297 -6.86 8.89 -33.20
CA GLU A 297 -5.90 8.29 -34.13
C GLU A 297 -4.54 8.07 -33.42
N ASN A 298 -4.04 9.11 -32.77
CA ASN A 298 -2.73 9.03 -32.10
C ASN A 298 -2.75 8.01 -30.96
N TRP A 299 -3.86 7.90 -30.22
CA TRP A 299 -3.94 6.86 -29.20
C TRP A 299 -3.94 5.45 -29.81
N ALA A 300 -4.66 5.24 -30.92
CA ALA A 300 -4.67 3.94 -31.57
C ALA A 300 -3.28 3.46 -32.04
N GLU A 301 -2.39 4.40 -32.41
CA GLU A 301 -0.99 4.13 -32.73
C GLU A 301 -0.18 3.85 -31.47
N GLN A 302 -0.27 4.73 -30.48
CA GLN A 302 0.43 4.61 -29.19
C GLN A 302 0.09 3.30 -28.48
N GLN A 303 -1.19 2.91 -28.44
CA GLN A 303 -1.63 1.68 -27.80
C GLN A 303 -0.91 0.43 -28.35
N LYS A 304 -0.68 0.38 -29.67
CA LYS A 304 0.04 -0.72 -30.29
C LYS A 304 1.48 -0.80 -29.79
N GLU A 305 2.14 0.35 -29.65
CA GLU A 305 3.49 0.43 -29.11
C GLU A 305 3.53 0.02 -27.63
N TRP A 306 2.61 0.54 -26.82
CA TRP A 306 2.53 0.21 -25.41
C TRP A 306 2.34 -1.30 -25.19
N LEU A 307 1.46 -1.94 -25.96
CA LEU A 307 1.21 -3.37 -25.87
C LEU A 307 2.44 -4.22 -26.20
N LYS A 308 3.38 -3.74 -27.05
CA LYS A 308 4.65 -4.43 -27.31
C LYS A 308 5.51 -4.54 -26.04
N TYR A 309 5.53 -3.49 -25.22
CA TYR A 309 6.29 -3.49 -23.97
C TYR A 309 5.54 -4.24 -22.86
N LEU A 310 4.23 -3.98 -22.72
CA LEU A 310 3.42 -4.54 -21.64
C LEU A 310 3.26 -6.07 -21.71
N LYS A 311 3.32 -6.68 -22.89
CA LYS A 311 3.32 -8.15 -23.04
C LYS A 311 4.61 -8.83 -22.60
N GLY A 312 5.68 -8.07 -22.31
CA GLY A 312 6.99 -8.58 -21.91
C GLY A 312 7.00 -9.19 -20.51
N ASN A 313 8.04 -10.00 -20.22
CA ASN A 313 8.19 -10.70 -18.95
C ASN A 313 8.39 -9.78 -17.73
N GLY A 314 8.81 -8.53 -17.95
CA GLY A 314 8.92 -7.52 -16.90
C GLY A 314 7.58 -6.86 -16.52
N ALA A 315 6.50 -7.17 -17.24
CA ALA A 315 5.17 -6.65 -17.00
C ALA A 315 4.14 -7.81 -16.92
N TYR A 316 3.19 -7.89 -17.87
CA TYR A 316 2.12 -8.91 -17.80
C TYR A 316 2.54 -10.31 -18.24
N ALA A 317 3.60 -10.46 -19.01
CA ALA A 317 4.00 -11.71 -19.69
C ALA A 317 2.85 -12.34 -20.56
N SER A 318 1.83 -11.57 -20.88
CA SER A 318 0.64 -11.98 -21.63
C SER A 318 0.07 -10.80 -22.42
N LEU A 319 -0.15 -10.97 -23.71
CA LEU A 319 -0.80 -9.97 -24.55
C LEU A 319 -2.28 -9.78 -24.18
N GLU A 320 -2.98 -10.87 -23.88
CA GLU A 320 -4.38 -10.84 -23.48
C GLU A 320 -4.58 -10.04 -22.20
N LEU A 321 -3.75 -10.32 -21.18
CA LEU A 321 -3.82 -9.60 -19.91
C LEU A 321 -3.41 -8.12 -20.08
N ALA A 322 -2.41 -7.84 -20.91
CA ALA A 322 -2.01 -6.48 -21.24
C ALA A 322 -3.15 -5.70 -21.92
N GLN A 323 -3.84 -6.31 -22.90
CA GLN A 323 -4.99 -5.71 -23.56
C GLN A 323 -6.16 -5.49 -22.61
N LYS A 324 -6.41 -6.47 -21.72
CA LYS A 324 -7.47 -6.41 -20.72
C LYS A 324 -7.23 -5.28 -19.71
N ASN A 325 -5.99 -5.08 -19.27
CA ASN A 325 -5.65 -4.20 -18.16
C ASN A 325 -5.06 -2.84 -18.60
N LEU A 326 -4.93 -2.56 -19.89
CA LEU A 326 -4.59 -1.25 -20.43
C LEU A 326 -5.86 -0.44 -20.70
N VAL A 327 -6.08 0.64 -19.96
CA VAL A 327 -7.28 1.48 -20.08
C VAL A 327 -6.86 2.94 -20.37
N PRO A 328 -7.19 3.47 -21.57
CA PRO A 328 -7.00 4.88 -21.87
C PRO A 328 -8.09 5.72 -21.21
N VAL A 329 -7.74 6.87 -20.61
CA VAL A 329 -8.71 7.76 -19.97
C VAL A 329 -8.42 9.22 -20.21
N SER A 330 -9.49 10.02 -20.22
CA SER A 330 -9.47 11.48 -20.29
C SER A 330 -10.27 12.06 -19.13
N ALA A 331 -9.67 12.00 -17.93
CA ALA A 331 -10.35 12.36 -16.69
C ALA A 331 -10.72 13.85 -16.62
N TYR A 332 -9.86 14.73 -17.13
CA TYR A 332 -10.15 16.17 -17.16
C TYR A 332 -11.29 16.50 -18.12
N LEU A 333 -11.25 15.95 -19.34
CA LEU A 333 -12.35 16.09 -20.30
C LEU A 333 -13.68 15.58 -19.70
N TYR A 334 -13.67 14.44 -18.99
CA TYR A 334 -14.87 13.93 -18.31
C TYR A 334 -15.42 14.94 -17.31
N THR A 335 -14.57 15.53 -16.47
CA THR A 335 -14.99 16.52 -15.48
C THR A 335 -15.58 17.76 -16.13
N LEU A 336 -14.94 18.27 -17.19
CA LEU A 336 -15.44 19.41 -17.95
C LEU A 336 -16.80 19.12 -18.61
N LEU A 337 -16.96 17.94 -19.22
CA LEU A 337 -18.24 17.55 -19.83
C LEU A 337 -19.36 17.42 -18.78
N LYS A 338 -19.07 16.88 -17.58
CA LYS A 338 -20.07 16.82 -16.50
C LYS A 338 -20.49 18.20 -15.98
N GLN A 339 -19.63 19.19 -16.07
CA GLN A 339 -19.89 20.57 -15.67
C GLN A 339 -20.37 21.47 -16.84
N TYR A 340 -20.49 20.91 -18.06
CA TYR A 340 -20.68 21.70 -19.30
C TYR A 340 -21.84 22.70 -19.23
N ASN A 341 -22.98 22.31 -18.65
CA ASN A 341 -24.15 23.16 -18.56
C ASN A 341 -23.99 24.33 -17.55
N ASP A 342 -23.02 24.23 -16.65
CA ASP A 342 -22.74 25.22 -15.60
C ASP A 342 -21.58 26.15 -15.99
N LEU A 343 -20.77 25.76 -17.01
CA LEU A 343 -19.63 26.55 -17.51
C LEU A 343 -20.11 27.80 -18.27
N LYS A 344 -19.47 28.92 -18.02
CA LYS A 344 -19.68 30.19 -18.71
C LYS A 344 -18.46 30.58 -19.53
N GLU A 345 -18.67 31.46 -20.52
CA GLU A 345 -17.57 31.93 -21.39
C GLU A 345 -16.48 32.72 -20.63
N ASP A 346 -16.73 33.19 -19.42
CA ASP A 346 -15.76 33.86 -18.57
C ASP A 346 -14.94 32.88 -17.70
N ASP A 347 -15.28 31.59 -17.71
CA ASP A 347 -14.55 30.51 -17.00
C ASP A 347 -13.38 29.97 -17.85
N ASP A 348 -12.19 29.86 -17.30
CA ASP A 348 -11.05 29.19 -17.96
C ASP A 348 -11.39 27.77 -18.40
N LYS A 349 -12.17 27.03 -17.58
CA LYS A 349 -12.64 25.67 -17.88
C LYS A 349 -13.48 25.58 -19.16
N TYR A 350 -14.21 26.64 -19.52
CA TYR A 350 -14.96 26.70 -20.78
C TYR A 350 -14.01 26.67 -21.98
N TRP A 351 -12.97 27.48 -21.91
CA TRP A 351 -11.97 27.57 -23.00
C TRP A 351 -11.08 26.31 -23.06
N ASP A 352 -10.80 25.68 -21.94
CA ASP A 352 -10.14 24.38 -21.91
C ASP A 352 -10.97 23.32 -22.64
N LEU A 353 -12.29 23.26 -22.35
CA LEU A 353 -13.19 22.34 -23.01
C LEU A 353 -13.27 22.59 -24.52
N ASP A 354 -13.45 23.84 -24.94
CA ASP A 354 -13.48 24.24 -26.38
C ASP A 354 -12.17 23.82 -27.07
N SER A 355 -11.02 24.11 -26.45
CA SER A 355 -9.71 23.75 -26.97
C SER A 355 -9.54 22.24 -27.15
N ILE A 356 -9.98 21.46 -26.19
CA ILE A 356 -9.91 19.99 -26.25
C ILE A 356 -10.84 19.47 -27.36
N VAL A 357 -12.08 19.94 -27.41
CA VAL A 357 -13.11 19.46 -28.35
C VAL A 357 -12.71 19.76 -29.82
N ARG A 358 -12.03 20.86 -30.08
CA ARG A 358 -11.49 21.19 -31.42
C ARG A 358 -10.50 20.15 -31.93
N LYS A 359 -9.73 19.46 -31.03
CA LYS A 359 -8.81 18.38 -31.44
C LYS A 359 -9.57 17.16 -31.98
N PHE A 360 -10.84 16.99 -31.60
CA PHE A 360 -11.74 15.96 -32.15
C PHE A 360 -12.44 16.42 -33.44
N ARG A 361 -12.20 17.65 -33.94
CA ARG A 361 -12.85 18.27 -35.10
C ARG A 361 -14.37 18.40 -34.92
N ILE A 362 -14.81 18.52 -33.66
CA ILE A 362 -16.20 18.76 -33.30
C ILE A 362 -16.42 20.26 -33.17
N ARG A 363 -17.52 20.76 -33.67
CA ARG A 363 -17.91 22.17 -33.62
C ARG A 363 -19.02 22.43 -32.62
N ASP A 364 -19.93 21.47 -32.48
CA ASP A 364 -21.03 21.52 -31.51
C ASP A 364 -20.92 20.36 -30.51
N ILE A 365 -20.72 20.73 -29.27
CA ILE A 365 -20.57 19.76 -28.17
C ILE A 365 -21.89 19.00 -27.96
N ASN A 366 -23.05 19.68 -28.06
CA ASN A 366 -24.34 19.08 -27.78
C ASN A 366 -24.66 17.92 -28.72
N GLU A 367 -24.32 18.04 -30.02
CA GLU A 367 -24.52 16.99 -31.01
C GLU A 367 -23.66 15.75 -30.74
N LYS A 368 -22.50 15.96 -30.11
CA LYS A 368 -21.47 14.91 -29.92
C LYS A 368 -21.14 14.65 -28.44
N TYR A 369 -21.96 15.14 -27.52
CA TYR A 369 -21.73 15.02 -26.10
C TYR A 369 -21.51 13.57 -25.65
N LYS A 370 -22.40 12.67 -26.09
CA LYS A 370 -22.28 11.25 -25.75
C LYS A 370 -21.00 10.62 -26.32
N GLU A 371 -20.66 10.95 -27.57
CA GLU A 371 -19.43 10.43 -28.20
C GLU A 371 -18.16 10.92 -27.45
N LEU A 372 -18.13 12.16 -27.02
CA LEU A 372 -17.05 12.71 -26.21
C LEU A 372 -17.00 12.07 -24.82
N LEU A 373 -18.15 11.91 -24.18
CA LEU A 373 -18.24 11.27 -22.86
C LEU A 373 -17.78 9.81 -22.93
N ASP A 374 -18.21 9.05 -23.93
CA ASP A 374 -17.79 7.66 -24.14
C ASP A 374 -16.27 7.58 -24.40
N PHE A 375 -15.70 8.54 -25.15
CA PHE A 375 -14.26 8.60 -25.37
C PHE A 375 -13.45 8.80 -24.10
N THR A 376 -13.99 9.45 -23.07
CA THR A 376 -13.27 9.63 -21.80
C THR A 376 -12.93 8.34 -21.10
N ASN A 377 -13.63 7.26 -21.38
CA ASN A 377 -13.54 5.92 -20.79
C ASN A 377 -13.66 5.89 -19.25
N ILE A 378 -14.09 6.97 -18.61
CA ILE A 378 -14.25 7.01 -17.14
C ILE A 378 -15.39 6.09 -16.69
N GLU A 379 -16.53 6.11 -17.39
CA GLU A 379 -17.64 5.20 -17.08
C GLU A 379 -17.27 3.72 -17.35
N LEU A 380 -16.44 3.48 -18.38
CA LEU A 380 -15.87 2.16 -18.64
C LEU A 380 -14.96 1.73 -17.48
N LEU A 381 -14.07 2.62 -17.03
CA LEU A 381 -13.18 2.34 -15.89
C LEU A 381 -13.97 2.11 -14.60
N LYS A 382 -14.99 2.94 -14.30
CA LYS A 382 -15.91 2.72 -13.17
C LYS A 382 -16.56 1.34 -13.24
N SER A 383 -17.10 0.98 -14.42
CA SER A 383 -17.72 -0.32 -14.61
C SER A 383 -16.73 -1.48 -14.46
N LYS A 384 -15.48 -1.29 -14.92
CA LYS A 384 -14.40 -2.28 -14.78
C LYS A 384 -14.00 -2.44 -13.32
N ILE A 385 -13.79 -1.34 -12.59
CA ILE A 385 -13.55 -1.35 -11.15
C ILE A 385 -14.69 -2.10 -10.45
N GLN A 386 -15.92 -1.78 -10.76
CA GLN A 386 -17.10 -2.35 -10.12
C GLN A 386 -17.32 -3.83 -10.44
N ARG A 387 -17.16 -4.25 -11.72
CA ARG A 387 -17.46 -5.62 -12.16
C ARG A 387 -16.27 -6.58 -12.02
N GLU A 388 -15.06 -6.15 -12.37
CA GLU A 388 -13.90 -7.06 -12.41
C GLU A 388 -13.08 -6.99 -11.11
N ILE A 389 -12.95 -5.80 -10.51
CA ILE A 389 -12.13 -5.63 -9.30
C ILE A 389 -12.95 -5.91 -8.05
N ILE A 390 -14.22 -5.50 -8.03
CA ILE A 390 -15.04 -5.52 -6.81
C ILE A 390 -15.97 -6.74 -6.73
N GLN A 391 -16.51 -7.28 -7.84
CA GLN A 391 -17.30 -8.51 -7.77
C GLN A 391 -16.48 -9.73 -7.32
N ASP A 392 -15.21 -9.77 -7.71
CA ASP A 392 -14.26 -10.76 -7.18
C ASP A 392 -13.59 -10.30 -5.85
N TYR A 393 -13.87 -9.10 -5.38
CA TYR A 393 -13.26 -8.47 -4.21
C TYR A 393 -13.31 -9.36 -2.96
N LYS A 394 -14.50 -9.78 -2.57
CA LYS A 394 -14.66 -10.62 -1.37
C LYS A 394 -13.90 -11.93 -1.52
N LYS A 395 -13.94 -12.51 -2.71
CA LYS A 395 -13.20 -13.73 -3.02
C LYS A 395 -11.69 -13.52 -2.99
N LEU A 396 -11.20 -12.47 -3.65
CA LEU A 396 -9.77 -12.14 -3.67
C LEU A 396 -9.25 -11.84 -2.26
N LEU A 397 -10.02 -11.11 -1.45
CA LEU A 397 -9.68 -10.84 -0.05
C LEU A 397 -9.66 -12.13 0.79
N LEU A 398 -10.63 -13.01 0.61
CA LEU A 398 -10.67 -14.30 1.28
C LEU A 398 -9.54 -15.23 0.85
N ASP A 399 -9.19 -15.22 -0.43
CA ASP A 399 -8.06 -15.98 -0.97
C ASP A 399 -6.72 -15.46 -0.38
N ASP A 400 -6.54 -14.15 -0.28
CA ASP A 400 -5.35 -13.52 0.34
C ASP A 400 -5.26 -13.83 1.85
N ILE A 401 -6.38 -13.68 2.58
CA ILE A 401 -6.45 -14.03 4.00
C ILE A 401 -6.17 -15.53 4.21
N THR A 402 -6.72 -16.38 3.34
CA THR A 402 -6.51 -17.84 3.41
C THR A 402 -5.04 -18.18 3.16
N GLY A 403 -4.42 -17.59 2.14
CA GLY A 403 -2.99 -17.75 1.86
C GLY A 403 -2.12 -17.28 3.03
N SER A 404 -2.42 -16.12 3.59
CA SER A 404 -1.72 -15.58 4.77
C SER A 404 -1.90 -16.45 6.01
N TYR A 405 -3.09 -17.03 6.20
CA TYR A 405 -3.35 -17.98 7.30
C TYR A 405 -2.49 -19.24 7.19
N GLU A 406 -2.44 -19.87 6.01
CA GLU A 406 -1.65 -21.08 5.80
C GLU A 406 -0.14 -20.82 5.99
N LEU A 407 0.38 -19.69 5.49
CA LEU A 407 1.77 -19.29 5.71
C LEU A 407 2.09 -19.09 7.19
N CYS A 408 1.22 -18.39 7.92
CA CYS A 408 1.39 -18.14 9.35
C CYS A 408 1.33 -19.46 10.14
N LYS A 409 0.39 -20.33 9.81
CA LYS A 409 0.21 -21.66 10.39
C LYS A 409 1.44 -22.55 10.20
N GLU A 410 2.00 -22.62 8.98
CA GLU A 410 3.21 -23.41 8.72
C GLU A 410 4.43 -22.87 9.48
N SER A 411 4.60 -21.54 9.52
CA SER A 411 5.67 -20.90 10.32
C SER A 411 5.56 -21.21 11.81
N ILE A 412 4.35 -21.19 12.37
CA ILE A 412 4.08 -21.55 13.76
C ILE A 412 4.42 -23.03 13.98
N LYS A 413 3.96 -23.92 13.09
CA LYS A 413 4.20 -25.36 13.19
C LYS A 413 5.70 -25.69 13.17
N GLU A 414 6.46 -25.10 12.23
CA GLU A 414 7.91 -25.29 12.17
C GLU A 414 8.61 -24.80 13.45
N THR A 415 8.19 -23.67 13.99
CA THR A 415 8.76 -23.13 15.24
C THR A 415 8.41 -24.01 16.42
N MET A 416 7.16 -24.50 16.53
CA MET A 416 6.76 -25.39 17.60
C MET A 416 7.48 -26.75 17.52
N GLU A 417 7.75 -27.27 16.31
CA GLU A 417 8.56 -28.49 16.16
C GLU A 417 10.01 -28.27 16.59
N LYS A 418 10.61 -27.10 16.28
CA LYS A 418 11.95 -26.77 16.77
C LYS A 418 11.99 -26.67 18.30
N VAL A 419 11.00 -25.96 18.86
CA VAL A 419 10.86 -25.84 20.33
C VAL A 419 10.69 -27.22 20.96
N ARG A 420 9.81 -28.07 20.42
CA ARG A 420 9.59 -29.43 20.91
C ARG A 420 10.87 -30.24 20.91
N LYS A 421 11.62 -30.26 19.79
CA LYS A 421 12.89 -31.01 19.71
C LYS A 421 13.93 -30.50 20.71
N ALA A 422 14.06 -29.17 20.84
CA ALA A 422 14.96 -28.57 21.82
C ALA A 422 14.58 -28.95 23.26
N GLN A 423 13.31 -28.96 23.60
CA GLN A 423 12.84 -29.38 24.92
C GLN A 423 13.03 -30.89 25.16
N GLU A 424 12.78 -31.75 24.15
CA GLU A 424 13.04 -33.19 24.21
C GLU A 424 14.54 -33.46 24.41
N GLU A 425 15.43 -32.72 23.78
CA GLU A 425 16.89 -32.82 24.01
C GLU A 425 17.26 -32.39 25.42
N ILE A 426 16.70 -31.31 25.95
CA ILE A 426 16.92 -30.86 27.34
C ILE A 426 16.44 -31.94 28.33
N ILE A 427 15.26 -32.51 28.12
CA ILE A 427 14.71 -33.59 28.97
C ILE A 427 15.60 -34.83 28.94
N SER A 428 16.01 -35.28 27.74
CA SER A 428 16.90 -36.45 27.60
C SER A 428 18.27 -36.21 28.24
N THR A 429 18.76 -34.97 28.17
CA THR A 429 20.05 -34.56 28.71
C THR A 429 20.01 -34.45 30.26
N SER A 430 18.90 -33.93 30.81
CA SER A 430 18.72 -33.85 32.26
C SER A 430 18.68 -35.22 32.94
N GLN A 431 18.40 -36.29 32.18
CA GLN A 431 18.46 -37.69 32.66
C GLN A 431 19.88 -38.28 32.61
N GLY A 432 20.85 -37.64 31.90
CA GLY A 432 22.18 -38.13 31.62
C GLY A 432 23.34 -37.61 32.49
N GLY A 433 23.10 -36.71 33.42
CA GLY A 433 24.11 -36.19 34.34
C GLY A 433 24.63 -34.78 33.98
N ILE A 434 25.13 -34.06 35.00
CA ILE A 434 25.49 -32.65 34.95
C ILE A 434 26.65 -32.32 33.96
N GLU A 435 27.54 -33.28 33.73
CA GLU A 435 28.69 -33.10 32.80
C GLU A 435 28.27 -33.14 31.33
N GLU A 436 27.40 -34.07 30.94
CA GLU A 436 26.82 -34.12 29.58
C GLU A 436 25.96 -32.91 29.27
N ILE A 437 25.31 -32.33 30.29
CA ILE A 437 24.50 -31.11 30.13
C ILE A 437 25.39 -29.92 29.73
N LYS A 438 26.55 -29.77 30.35
CA LYS A 438 27.50 -28.68 30.06
C LYS A 438 28.06 -28.78 28.66
N GLU A 439 28.47 -29.99 28.23
CA GLU A 439 29.00 -30.19 26.89
C GLU A 439 27.95 -29.91 25.80
N LYS A 440 26.72 -30.35 25.97
CA LYS A 440 25.62 -30.08 25.01
C LYS A 440 25.18 -28.63 25.03
N GLN A 441 25.23 -27.95 26.14
CA GLN A 441 24.92 -26.50 26.24
C GLN A 441 26.00 -25.66 25.51
N GLU A 442 27.27 -26.10 25.63
CA GLU A 442 28.36 -25.47 24.88
C GLU A 442 28.25 -25.73 23.37
N GLU A 443 27.87 -26.96 22.96
CA GLU A 443 27.63 -27.29 21.57
C GLU A 443 26.43 -26.51 20.97
N TYR A 444 25.34 -26.38 21.74
CA TYR A 444 24.17 -25.61 21.34
C TYR A 444 24.48 -24.12 21.21
N ASN A 445 25.21 -23.55 22.16
CA ASN A 445 25.66 -22.18 22.12
C ASN A 445 26.59 -21.93 20.93
N LYS A 446 27.44 -22.89 20.60
CA LYS A 446 28.30 -22.81 19.41
C LYS A 446 27.51 -22.80 18.11
N LYS A 447 26.56 -23.73 17.96
CA LYS A 447 25.65 -23.78 16.78
C LYS A 447 24.79 -22.53 16.68
N TYR A 448 24.35 -21.95 17.79
CA TYR A 448 23.60 -20.70 17.81
C TYR A 448 24.46 -19.52 17.34
N GLN A 449 25.71 -19.45 17.80
CA GLN A 449 26.65 -18.43 17.38
C GLN A 449 27.02 -18.55 15.89
N GLU A 450 27.20 -19.78 15.40
CA GLU A 450 27.44 -20.07 13.98
C GLU A 450 26.23 -19.63 13.14
N ALA A 451 25.00 -19.97 13.52
CA ALA A 451 23.79 -19.54 12.83
C ALA A 451 23.57 -18.02 12.87
N GLU A 452 23.96 -17.37 13.96
CA GLU A 452 23.91 -15.90 14.05
C GLU A 452 24.99 -15.23 13.18
N GLN A 453 26.14 -15.88 13.04
CA GLN A 453 27.19 -15.45 12.14
C GLN A 453 26.78 -15.62 10.68
N ASP A 454 26.24 -16.78 10.31
CA ASP A 454 25.71 -17.07 8.97
C ASP A 454 24.62 -16.05 8.57
N LYS A 455 23.74 -15.72 9.50
CA LYS A 455 22.72 -14.69 9.31
C LYS A 455 23.35 -13.33 9.03
N LYS A 456 24.36 -12.92 9.80
CA LYS A 456 25.07 -11.65 9.56
C LYS A 456 25.78 -11.64 8.21
N GLU A 457 26.36 -12.75 7.82
CA GLU A 457 27.01 -12.91 6.51
C GLU A 457 25.98 -12.81 5.38
N LEU A 458 24.82 -13.45 5.52
CA LEU A 458 23.72 -13.36 4.57
C LEU A 458 23.17 -11.93 4.47
N ASP A 459 22.98 -11.24 5.60
CA ASP A 459 22.55 -9.84 5.63
C ASP A 459 23.58 -8.92 4.95
N ASN A 460 24.87 -9.17 5.16
CA ASN A 460 25.95 -8.44 4.49
C ASN A 460 25.99 -8.73 2.98
N LEU A 461 25.74 -9.97 2.58
CA LEU A 461 25.64 -10.36 1.16
C LEU A 461 24.45 -9.68 0.49
N ILE A 462 23.29 -9.66 1.13
CA ILE A 462 22.08 -8.95 0.66
C ILE A 462 22.37 -7.46 0.53
N LYS A 463 23.06 -6.87 1.50
CA LYS A 463 23.45 -5.46 1.46
C LYS A 463 24.42 -5.15 0.33
N SER A 464 25.42 -6.00 0.13
CA SER A 464 26.38 -5.87 -0.98
C SER A 464 25.73 -6.06 -2.35
N LEU A 465 24.80 -7.00 -2.49
CA LEU A 465 24.01 -7.19 -3.70
C LEU A 465 23.13 -5.98 -4.01
N LYS A 466 22.46 -5.43 -3.01
CA LYS A 466 21.67 -4.18 -3.16
C LYS A 466 22.55 -3.01 -3.62
N MET A 467 23.72 -2.84 -3.01
CA MET A 467 24.68 -1.79 -3.41
C MET A 467 25.24 -2.01 -4.83
N ALA A 468 25.55 -3.25 -5.19
CA ALA A 468 26.05 -3.58 -6.54
C ALA A 468 24.96 -3.37 -7.60
N THR A 469 23.70 -3.67 -7.28
CA THR A 469 22.56 -3.44 -8.17
C THR A 469 22.30 -1.96 -8.37
N SER A 470 22.34 -1.17 -7.29
CA SER A 470 22.20 0.29 -7.35
C SER A 470 23.34 0.90 -8.19
N LYS A 471 24.59 0.52 -7.93
CA LYS A 471 25.74 1.00 -8.71
C LYS A 471 25.63 0.65 -10.18
N ARG A 472 25.16 -0.54 -10.51
CA ARG A 472 24.96 -0.96 -11.90
C ARG A 472 23.85 -0.18 -12.60
N ALA A 473 22.79 0.20 -11.87
CA ALA A 473 21.74 1.09 -12.37
C ALA A 473 22.30 2.49 -12.67
N ASP A 474 23.10 3.03 -11.75
CA ASP A 474 23.76 4.34 -11.92
C ASP A 474 24.76 4.33 -13.10
N ASP A 475 25.53 3.26 -13.25
CA ASP A 475 26.49 3.09 -14.35
C ASP A 475 25.76 2.97 -15.71
N LEU A 476 24.63 2.26 -15.76
CA LEU A 476 23.76 2.17 -16.94
C LEU A 476 23.14 3.53 -17.29
N GLU A 477 22.62 4.25 -16.30
CA GLU A 477 22.07 5.59 -16.50
C GLU A 477 23.13 6.55 -17.06
N LYS A 478 24.36 6.48 -16.53
CA LYS A 478 25.48 7.27 -17.03
C LYS A 478 25.87 6.90 -18.46
N ALA A 479 25.94 5.59 -18.77
CA ALA A 479 26.26 5.12 -20.12
C ALA A 479 25.17 5.54 -21.14
N ILE A 480 23.89 5.52 -20.75
CA ILE A 480 22.78 5.99 -21.61
C ILE A 480 22.88 7.50 -21.83
N LYS A 481 23.20 8.29 -20.80
CA LYS A 481 23.42 9.74 -20.94
C LYS A 481 24.63 10.09 -21.81
N ASP A 482 25.67 9.27 -21.79
CA ASP A 482 26.87 9.46 -22.62
C ASP A 482 26.65 9.02 -24.08
N LEU A 483 25.73 8.07 -24.34
CA LEU A 483 25.31 7.68 -25.69
C LEU A 483 24.31 8.67 -26.33
N ALA A 484 23.65 9.49 -25.52
CA ALA A 484 22.68 10.50 -25.97
C ALA A 484 23.31 11.89 -26.25
N LYS A 485 24.63 12.05 -26.06
CA LYS A 485 25.45 13.20 -26.46
C LYS A 485 26.13 12.93 -27.80
#